data_30f02c593cf5f10147947cec423d8827
#
_entry.id   30f02c593cf5f10147947cec423d8827
#
_cell.length_a   1.000
_cell.length_b   1.000
_cell.length_c   1.000
_cell.angle_alpha   90.00
_cell.angle_beta   90.00
_cell.angle_gamma   90.00
#
_symmetry.space_group_name_H-M   'P 1'
#
loop_
_entity.id
_entity.type
_entity.pdbx_description
1 polymer ?
#
loop_
_entity_poly.entity_id
_entity_poly.type
_entity_poly.pdbx_seq_one_letter_code
_entity_poly.pdbx_strand_id
1 'polypeptide(L)'
;MKPERILLLAALLLPLTAQASVADEVAALERAKAQQGVRLPDLGLPGGQVRHTAGVRPPHPVTLADGRTFNLNDYAVVVFMQRNCPHSAKFDPLLRAWADKEGVKVYPYTLDGYGDASFPYPLIPRKTGPGEPIAGEILTFFGNGLPIATPTTFLVNVNTNTAYPLFQGETDMNTFSQRLGQMIEADADHVAPDTLGPVPGSGLVTTQ
;
A
#
# COMPACT_ATOMS: atom_id res chain seq x y z
N MET A 1 -73.75 43.78 14.67
CA MET A 1 -73.44 42.34 14.81
C MET A 1 -72.22 42.05 13.94
N LYS A 2 -71.04 41.79 14.58
CA LYS A 2 -69.74 41.47 13.92
C LYS A 2 -69.51 39.96 14.00
N PRO A 3 -69.13 39.25 12.93
CA PRO A 3 -68.67 37.88 13.05
C PRO A 3 -67.16 37.83 13.30
N GLU A 4 -66.83 37.06 14.31
CA GLU A 4 -65.47 36.79 14.71
C GLU A 4 -64.74 35.89 13.68
N ARG A 5 -63.49 36.29 13.38
CA ARG A 5 -62.58 35.51 12.50
C ARG A 5 -61.82 34.51 13.33
N ILE A 6 -62.14 33.23 13.18
CA ILE A 6 -61.36 32.12 13.74
C ILE A 6 -60.12 31.93 12.85
N LEU A 7 -58.92 32.24 13.40
CA LEU A 7 -57.62 31.94 12.79
C LEU A 7 -57.26 30.50 13.13
N LEU A 8 -57.34 29.60 12.15
CA LEU A 8 -56.80 28.24 12.21
C LEU A 8 -55.32 28.30 12.01
N LEU A 9 -54.54 28.05 13.08
CA LEU A 9 -53.11 27.87 13.06
C LEU A 9 -52.81 26.43 12.58
N ALA A 10 -52.47 26.25 11.30
CA ALA A 10 -51.96 24.99 10.79
C ALA A 10 -50.48 24.82 11.19
N ALA A 11 -50.26 23.99 12.20
CA ALA A 11 -48.89 23.57 12.56
C ALA A 11 -48.32 22.67 11.46
N LEU A 12 -47.33 23.20 10.74
CA LEU A 12 -46.60 22.48 9.71
C LEU A 12 -45.58 21.56 10.42
N LEU A 13 -45.90 20.28 10.60
CA LEU A 13 -44.98 19.24 11.03
C LEU A 13 -44.07 18.89 9.86
N LEU A 14 -42.86 19.48 9.82
CA LEU A 14 -41.76 19.06 8.95
C LEU A 14 -41.20 17.75 9.52
N PRO A 15 -41.08 16.68 8.70
CA PRO A 15 -40.36 15.50 9.14
C PRO A 15 -38.84 15.82 9.28
N LEU A 16 -38.27 15.63 10.45
CA LEU A 16 -36.82 15.57 10.65
C LEU A 16 -36.31 14.37 9.85
N THR A 17 -35.77 14.60 8.68
CA THR A 17 -34.94 13.60 8.01
C THR A 17 -33.67 13.44 8.81
N ALA A 18 -33.58 12.32 9.54
CA ALA A 18 -32.35 11.92 10.20
C ALA A 18 -31.27 11.78 9.12
N GLN A 19 -30.28 12.68 9.14
CA GLN A 19 -29.08 12.52 8.33
C GLN A 19 -28.32 11.35 8.93
N ALA A 20 -28.27 10.24 8.19
CA ALA A 20 -27.40 9.12 8.53
C ALA A 20 -25.98 9.65 8.59
N SER A 21 -25.31 9.40 9.73
CA SER A 21 -23.91 9.76 9.91
C SER A 21 -23.05 8.97 8.94
N VAL A 22 -21.99 9.57 8.41
CA VAL A 22 -20.99 8.88 7.58
C VAL A 22 -20.48 7.61 8.27
N ALA A 23 -20.42 7.60 9.60
CA ALA A 23 -20.08 6.43 10.40
C ALA A 23 -21.10 5.29 10.26
N ASP A 24 -22.40 5.62 10.16
CA ASP A 24 -23.47 4.62 9.97
C ASP A 24 -23.44 4.02 8.57
N GLU A 25 -23.09 4.83 7.57
CA GLU A 25 -22.92 4.39 6.18
C GLU A 25 -21.71 3.46 6.03
N VAL A 26 -20.57 3.79 6.65
CA VAL A 26 -19.38 2.94 6.69
C VAL A 26 -19.68 1.62 7.43
N ALA A 27 -20.38 1.67 8.57
CA ALA A 27 -20.78 0.47 9.31
C ALA A 27 -21.78 -0.40 8.54
N ALA A 28 -22.62 0.20 7.67
CA ALA A 28 -23.52 -0.53 6.79
C ALA A 28 -22.79 -1.20 5.63
N LEU A 29 -21.77 -0.52 5.05
CA LEU A 29 -20.89 -1.06 4.02
C LEU A 29 -20.05 -2.23 4.54
N GLU A 30 -19.48 -2.12 5.73
CA GLU A 30 -18.73 -3.21 6.37
C GLU A 30 -19.63 -4.43 6.66
N ARG A 31 -20.86 -4.22 7.12
CA ARG A 31 -21.83 -5.30 7.32
C ARG A 31 -22.25 -5.95 6.00
N ALA A 32 -22.46 -5.16 4.94
CA ALA A 32 -22.78 -5.66 3.61
C ALA A 32 -21.62 -6.49 3.02
N LYS A 33 -20.37 -6.04 3.23
CA LYS A 33 -19.16 -6.75 2.83
C LYS A 33 -18.98 -8.07 3.57
N ALA A 34 -19.27 -8.11 4.87
CA ALA A 34 -19.27 -9.34 5.66
C ALA A 34 -20.37 -10.34 5.24
N GLN A 35 -21.51 -9.85 4.74
CA GLN A 35 -22.61 -10.67 4.23
C GLN A 35 -22.43 -11.10 2.77
N GLN A 36 -21.65 -10.36 1.97
CA GLN A 36 -21.23 -10.70 0.62
C GLN A 36 -20.01 -11.62 0.61
N GLY A 37 -19.91 -12.54 1.56
CA GLY A 37 -18.99 -13.66 1.43
C GLY A 37 -19.22 -14.28 0.06
N VAL A 38 -18.29 -14.03 -0.88
CA VAL A 38 -18.35 -14.53 -2.27
C VAL A 38 -18.47 -16.05 -2.20
N ARG A 39 -19.70 -16.57 -2.29
CA ARG A 39 -19.93 -17.95 -2.67
C ARG A 39 -19.54 -18.05 -4.13
N LEU A 40 -18.30 -18.46 -4.37
CA LEU A 40 -17.92 -18.97 -5.68
C LEU A 40 -18.91 -20.11 -6.02
N PRO A 41 -19.49 -20.13 -7.23
CA PRO A 41 -20.32 -21.23 -7.65
C PRO A 41 -19.50 -22.52 -7.55
N ASP A 42 -20.11 -23.55 -6.96
CA ASP A 42 -19.54 -24.88 -6.82
C ASP A 42 -19.25 -25.45 -8.22
N LEU A 43 -17.99 -25.40 -8.63
CA LEU A 43 -17.54 -25.89 -9.93
C LEU A 43 -17.36 -27.42 -9.95
N GLY A 44 -18.01 -28.16 -9.04
CA GLY A 44 -18.13 -29.61 -9.16
C GLY A 44 -16.82 -30.40 -9.26
N LEU A 45 -15.71 -29.89 -8.70
CA LEU A 45 -14.46 -30.62 -8.65
C LEU A 45 -14.45 -31.59 -7.46
N PRO A 46 -14.19 -32.88 -7.66
CA PRO A 46 -14.24 -33.87 -6.60
C PRO A 46 -13.05 -33.66 -5.64
N GLY A 47 -13.39 -33.40 -4.39
CA GLY A 47 -12.50 -33.67 -3.27
C GLY A 47 -11.39 -32.64 -3.01
N GLY A 48 -11.70 -31.62 -2.24
CA GLY A 48 -10.70 -30.76 -1.63
C GLY A 48 -11.31 -29.48 -1.13
N GLN A 49 -11.79 -29.48 0.11
CA GLN A 49 -12.04 -28.21 0.81
C GLN A 49 -10.70 -27.50 0.97
N VAL A 50 -10.35 -26.63 0.02
CA VAL A 50 -9.30 -25.66 0.23
C VAL A 50 -9.84 -24.65 1.25
N ARG A 51 -9.72 -24.99 2.51
CA ARG A 51 -9.73 -23.97 3.56
C ARG A 51 -8.55 -23.07 3.27
N HIS A 52 -8.80 -21.89 2.71
CA HIS A 52 -7.87 -20.78 2.86
C HIS A 52 -7.85 -20.39 4.34
N THR A 53 -7.26 -21.25 5.17
CA THR A 53 -6.59 -20.75 6.35
C THR A 53 -5.50 -19.87 5.78
N ALA A 54 -5.66 -18.55 5.88
CA ALA A 54 -4.52 -17.66 5.82
C ALA A 54 -3.52 -18.24 6.83
N GLY A 55 -2.58 -19.04 6.34
CA GLY A 55 -1.60 -19.72 7.17
C GLY A 55 -0.88 -18.61 7.92
N VAL A 56 -1.03 -18.59 9.23
CA VAL A 56 -0.22 -17.74 10.09
C VAL A 56 1.21 -18.11 9.73
N ARG A 57 1.88 -17.22 8.99
CA ARG A 57 3.30 -17.42 8.68
C ARG A 57 4.04 -17.53 10.01
N PRO A 58 4.95 -18.50 10.16
CA PRO A 58 5.77 -18.53 11.36
C PRO A 58 6.49 -17.19 11.50
N PRO A 59 6.67 -16.67 12.72
CA PRO A 59 7.43 -15.46 12.94
C PRO A 59 8.80 -15.54 12.28
N HIS A 60 9.23 -14.45 11.63
CA HIS A 60 10.55 -14.32 11.04
C HIS A 60 11.33 -13.23 11.79
N PRO A 61 11.93 -13.57 12.94
CA PRO A 61 12.65 -12.59 13.75
C PRO A 61 13.95 -12.16 13.09
N VAL A 62 14.17 -10.86 12.99
CA VAL A 62 15.42 -10.24 12.56
C VAL A 62 15.90 -9.32 13.67
N THR A 63 17.15 -9.48 14.09
CA THR A 63 17.79 -8.59 15.05
C THR A 63 18.58 -7.53 14.30
N LEU A 64 18.25 -6.28 14.58
CA LEU A 64 18.88 -5.11 13.97
C LEU A 64 20.19 -4.73 14.67
N ALA A 65 20.90 -3.76 14.10
CA ALA A 65 22.21 -3.32 14.60
C ALA A 65 22.13 -2.74 16.02
N ASP A 66 20.97 -2.16 16.40
CA ASP A 66 20.70 -1.64 17.74
C ASP A 66 20.34 -2.72 18.78
N GLY A 67 20.28 -3.99 18.38
CA GLY A 67 19.95 -5.14 19.22
C GLY A 67 18.45 -5.42 19.38
N ARG A 68 17.56 -4.60 18.81
CA ARG A 68 16.12 -4.85 18.81
C ARG A 68 15.77 -5.95 17.81
N THR A 69 14.76 -6.75 18.15
CA THR A 69 14.26 -7.83 17.28
C THR A 69 12.87 -7.50 16.78
N PHE A 70 12.69 -7.62 15.47
CA PHE A 70 11.44 -7.36 14.77
C PHE A 70 10.99 -8.58 13.97
N ASN A 71 9.70 -8.67 13.70
CA ASN A 71 9.16 -9.70 12.83
C ASN A 71 9.15 -9.17 11.38
N LEU A 72 9.99 -9.74 10.52
CA LEU A 72 10.09 -9.32 9.12
C LEU A 72 8.79 -9.53 8.34
N ASN A 73 7.89 -10.41 8.82
CA ASN A 73 6.54 -10.58 8.23
C ASN A 73 5.64 -9.36 8.38
N ASP A 74 5.98 -8.41 9.26
CA ASP A 74 5.25 -7.16 9.44
C ASP A 74 5.58 -6.14 8.33
N TYR A 75 6.50 -6.50 7.45
CA TYR A 75 6.99 -5.64 6.37
C TYR A 75 6.89 -6.31 5.00
N ALA A 76 6.79 -5.47 3.99
CA ALA A 76 6.87 -5.86 2.59
C ALA A 76 7.69 -4.83 1.82
N VAL A 77 8.27 -5.25 0.70
CA VAL A 77 8.96 -4.34 -0.22
C VAL A 77 8.04 -4.04 -1.40
N VAL A 78 7.88 -2.76 -1.72
CA VAL A 78 7.27 -2.31 -2.97
C VAL A 78 8.40 -1.86 -3.89
N VAL A 79 8.39 -2.30 -5.14
CA VAL A 79 9.33 -1.85 -6.16
C VAL A 79 8.56 -1.31 -7.37
N PHE A 80 8.88 -0.09 -7.78
CA PHE A 80 8.44 0.49 -9.06
C PHE A 80 9.51 0.23 -10.09
N MET A 81 9.14 -0.44 -11.18
CA MET A 81 10.04 -0.93 -12.21
C MET A 81 9.56 -0.59 -13.63
N GLN A 82 10.43 -0.76 -14.61
CA GLN A 82 10.09 -0.74 -16.02
C GLN A 82 10.88 -1.82 -16.77
N ARG A 83 10.22 -2.51 -17.71
CA ARG A 83 10.82 -3.60 -18.49
C ARG A 83 12.15 -3.24 -19.15
N ASN A 84 12.21 -2.06 -19.76
CA ASN A 84 13.36 -1.63 -20.55
C ASN A 84 14.29 -0.69 -19.81
N CYS A 85 14.15 -0.58 -18.47
CA CYS A 85 15.07 0.20 -17.65
C CYS A 85 16.35 -0.60 -17.37
N PRO A 86 17.56 -0.10 -17.80
CA PRO A 86 18.81 -0.80 -17.54
C PRO A 86 19.12 -1.02 -16.06
N HIS A 87 18.68 -0.10 -15.20
CA HIS A 87 18.86 -0.21 -13.75
C HIS A 87 17.92 -1.26 -13.15
N SER A 88 16.64 -1.31 -13.60
CA SER A 88 15.72 -2.40 -13.22
C SER A 88 16.28 -3.76 -13.65
N ALA A 89 16.77 -3.89 -14.87
CA ALA A 89 17.32 -5.14 -15.39
C ALA A 89 18.49 -5.69 -14.55
N LYS A 90 19.25 -4.82 -13.90
CA LYS A 90 20.34 -5.23 -12.99
C LYS A 90 19.86 -5.48 -11.56
N PHE A 91 18.95 -4.67 -11.07
CA PHE A 91 18.51 -4.70 -9.67
C PHE A 91 17.43 -5.74 -9.39
N ASP A 92 16.42 -5.85 -10.28
CA ASP A 92 15.24 -6.67 -10.04
C ASP A 92 15.57 -8.16 -9.81
N PRO A 93 16.54 -8.80 -10.52
CA PRO A 93 16.96 -10.15 -10.22
C PRO A 93 17.60 -10.31 -8.83
N LEU A 94 18.35 -9.31 -8.38
CA LEU A 94 18.98 -9.32 -7.06
C LEU A 94 17.94 -9.18 -5.96
N LEU A 95 17.00 -8.25 -6.14
CA LEU A 95 15.88 -8.05 -5.22
C LEU A 95 15.04 -9.32 -5.12
N ARG A 96 14.72 -9.96 -6.24
CA ARG A 96 13.94 -11.19 -6.27
C ARG A 96 14.64 -12.31 -5.51
N ALA A 97 15.91 -12.56 -5.81
CA ALA A 97 16.69 -13.60 -5.14
C ALA A 97 16.83 -13.36 -3.63
N TRP A 98 17.06 -12.09 -3.24
CA TRP A 98 17.10 -11.69 -1.85
C TRP A 98 15.76 -11.90 -1.16
N ALA A 99 14.67 -11.48 -1.78
CA ALA A 99 13.34 -11.60 -1.21
C ALA A 99 12.93 -13.06 -1.02
N ASP A 100 13.25 -13.94 -1.98
CA ASP A 100 12.99 -15.37 -1.89
C ASP A 100 13.81 -16.02 -0.76
N LYS A 101 15.07 -15.61 -0.58
CA LYS A 101 15.95 -16.08 0.50
C LYS A 101 15.46 -15.63 1.88
N GLU A 102 15.16 -14.35 2.02
CA GLU A 102 14.73 -13.74 3.29
C GLU A 102 13.21 -13.92 3.56
N GLY A 103 12.46 -14.57 2.67
CA GLY A 103 11.02 -14.78 2.81
C GLY A 103 10.18 -13.49 2.83
N VAL A 104 10.74 -12.38 2.32
CA VAL A 104 10.06 -11.08 2.26
C VAL A 104 9.15 -11.01 1.06
N LYS A 105 7.94 -10.48 1.26
CA LYS A 105 7.02 -10.26 0.15
C LYS A 105 7.41 -9.02 -0.64
N VAL A 106 7.50 -9.18 -1.98
CA VAL A 106 7.72 -8.07 -2.90
C VAL A 106 6.45 -7.81 -3.71
N TYR A 107 6.06 -6.55 -3.82
CA TYR A 107 4.98 -6.07 -4.67
C TYR A 107 5.60 -5.24 -5.81
N PRO A 108 5.82 -5.84 -6.98
CA PRO A 108 6.34 -5.12 -8.13
C PRO A 108 5.22 -4.32 -8.81
N TYR A 109 5.42 -3.03 -8.97
CA TYR A 109 4.58 -2.14 -9.77
C TYR A 109 5.32 -1.74 -11.05
N THR A 110 4.67 -1.84 -12.19
CA THR A 110 5.25 -1.39 -13.47
C THR A 110 4.75 -0.01 -13.85
N LEU A 111 5.65 0.82 -14.39
CA LEU A 111 5.30 2.15 -14.91
C LEU A 111 5.04 2.15 -16.41
N ASP A 112 5.41 1.09 -17.13
CA ASP A 112 5.22 0.93 -18.59
C ASP A 112 4.22 -0.16 -18.98
N GLY A 113 3.59 -0.80 -17.98
CA GLY A 113 2.57 -1.84 -18.16
C GLY A 113 3.13 -3.24 -18.42
N TYR A 114 4.44 -3.42 -18.42
CA TYR A 114 5.09 -4.69 -18.73
C TYR A 114 5.90 -5.24 -17.57
N GLY A 115 5.97 -6.57 -17.47
CA GLY A 115 6.86 -7.28 -16.57
C GLY A 115 8.21 -7.58 -17.21
N ASP A 116 9.17 -7.97 -16.37
CA ASP A 116 10.46 -8.52 -16.76
C ASP A 116 10.60 -10.00 -16.37
N ALA A 117 11.81 -10.57 -16.51
CA ALA A 117 12.08 -11.96 -16.14
C ALA A 117 11.97 -12.19 -14.62
N SER A 118 12.26 -11.20 -13.79
CA SER A 118 12.21 -11.29 -12.32
C SER A 118 10.78 -11.15 -11.81
N PHE A 119 10.01 -10.26 -12.43
CA PHE A 119 8.63 -9.96 -12.08
C PHE A 119 7.74 -9.97 -13.33
N PRO A 120 7.39 -11.16 -13.85
CA PRO A 120 6.67 -11.29 -15.13
C PRO A 120 5.23 -10.78 -15.09
N TYR A 121 4.64 -10.70 -13.89
CA TYR A 121 3.25 -10.25 -13.67
C TYR A 121 3.20 -9.13 -12.63
N PRO A 122 3.75 -7.95 -12.92
CA PRO A 122 3.73 -6.83 -11.99
C PRO A 122 2.32 -6.23 -11.86
N LEU A 123 2.11 -5.51 -10.78
CA LEU A 123 0.92 -4.70 -10.58
C LEU A 123 0.99 -3.45 -11.45
N ILE A 124 -0.14 -3.04 -11.99
CA ILE A 124 -0.27 -1.80 -12.77
C ILE A 124 -0.94 -0.76 -11.86
N PRO A 125 -0.30 0.40 -11.61
CA PRO A 125 -0.91 1.48 -10.85
C PRO A 125 -2.23 1.92 -11.48
N ARG A 126 -3.27 2.12 -10.68
CA ARG A 126 -4.63 2.41 -11.16
C ARG A 126 -5.10 3.78 -10.69
N LYS A 127 -5.74 4.50 -11.60
CA LYS A 127 -6.48 5.71 -11.23
C LYS A 127 -7.73 5.30 -10.45
N THR A 128 -8.01 5.99 -9.35
CA THR A 128 -9.17 5.72 -8.49
C THR A 128 -10.45 6.30 -9.10
N GLY A 129 -10.33 7.27 -10.02
CA GLY A 129 -11.46 7.86 -10.74
C GLY A 129 -11.11 8.35 -12.15
N PRO A 130 -12.11 8.52 -13.02
CA PRO A 130 -11.90 8.93 -14.42
C PRO A 130 -11.35 10.34 -14.58
N GLY A 131 -11.45 11.19 -13.53
CA GLY A 131 -10.93 12.57 -13.54
C GLY A 131 -9.53 12.71 -12.93
N GLU A 132 -8.95 11.65 -12.39
CA GLU A 132 -7.65 11.72 -11.76
C GLU A 132 -6.51 11.67 -12.78
N PRO A 133 -5.56 12.61 -12.72
CA PRO A 133 -4.46 12.68 -13.69
C PRO A 133 -3.45 11.55 -13.46
N ILE A 134 -3.24 11.12 -12.20
CA ILE A 134 -2.21 10.17 -11.79
C ILE A 134 -2.86 9.06 -10.96
N ALA A 135 -2.28 7.85 -11.00
CA ALA A 135 -2.73 6.72 -10.20
C ALA A 135 -2.52 6.97 -8.71
N GLY A 136 -3.46 6.48 -7.88
CA GLY A 136 -3.43 6.69 -6.42
C GLY A 136 -2.17 6.13 -5.77
N GLU A 137 -1.68 4.98 -6.25
CA GLU A 137 -0.44 4.37 -5.74
C GLU A 137 0.77 5.26 -6.03
N ILE A 138 0.82 5.91 -7.22
CA ILE A 138 1.93 6.85 -7.54
C ILE A 138 1.90 8.04 -6.59
N LEU A 139 0.71 8.59 -6.29
CA LEU A 139 0.58 9.69 -5.32
C LEU A 139 1.00 9.26 -3.91
N THR A 140 0.63 8.04 -3.51
CA THR A 140 0.96 7.51 -2.18
C THR A 140 2.47 7.38 -1.97
N PHE A 141 3.20 6.88 -2.99
CA PHE A 141 4.63 6.61 -2.85
C PHE A 141 5.53 7.79 -3.26
N PHE A 142 5.09 8.63 -4.20
CA PHE A 142 5.91 9.72 -4.75
C PHE A 142 5.33 11.12 -4.46
N GLY A 143 4.16 11.22 -3.82
CA GLY A 143 3.44 12.47 -3.62
C GLY A 143 4.13 13.49 -2.71
N ASN A 144 5.16 13.06 -1.97
CA ASN A 144 5.98 13.91 -1.10
C ASN A 144 7.15 14.60 -1.84
N GLY A 145 7.15 14.59 -3.18
CA GLY A 145 8.17 15.26 -4.01
C GLY A 145 9.33 14.37 -4.44
N LEU A 146 9.31 13.07 -4.13
CA LEU A 146 10.28 12.12 -4.67
C LEU A 146 10.10 12.02 -6.20
N PRO A 147 11.16 12.21 -7.02
CA PRO A 147 11.07 12.03 -8.45
C PRO A 147 10.63 10.62 -8.84
N ILE A 148 9.80 10.50 -9.86
CA ILE A 148 9.40 9.18 -10.38
C ILE A 148 10.53 8.64 -11.24
N ALA A 149 11.20 7.60 -10.76
CA ALA A 149 12.29 6.91 -11.46
C ALA A 149 12.21 5.41 -11.21
N THR A 150 12.97 4.60 -11.98
CA THR A 150 12.98 3.15 -11.84
C THR A 150 14.41 2.59 -11.84
N PRO A 151 14.69 1.57 -11.02
CA PRO A 151 13.79 1.09 -9.97
C PRO A 151 13.70 2.07 -8.79
N THR A 152 12.56 2.15 -8.12
CA THR A 152 12.43 2.81 -6.81
C THR A 152 11.81 1.82 -5.84
N THR A 153 12.41 1.66 -4.66
CA THR A 153 11.97 0.71 -3.64
C THR A 153 11.50 1.40 -2.38
N PHE A 154 10.48 0.82 -1.76
CA PHE A 154 9.93 1.25 -0.48
C PHE A 154 9.78 0.04 0.45
N LEU A 155 10.03 0.25 1.73
CA LEU A 155 9.60 -0.65 2.79
C LEU A 155 8.21 -0.22 3.25
N VAL A 156 7.28 -1.15 3.35
CA VAL A 156 5.92 -0.89 3.84
C VAL A 156 5.67 -1.73 5.07
N ASN A 157 5.31 -1.09 6.17
CA ASN A 157 4.76 -1.77 7.33
C ASN A 157 3.31 -2.17 7.01
N VAL A 158 3.02 -3.48 6.94
CA VAL A 158 1.71 -3.99 6.52
C VAL A 158 0.61 -3.80 7.57
N ASN A 159 0.99 -3.49 8.81
CA ASN A 159 0.05 -3.25 9.90
C ASN A 159 -0.42 -1.78 9.96
N THR A 160 0.48 -0.84 9.64
CA THR A 160 0.22 0.60 9.67
C THR A 160 0.00 1.22 8.30
N ASN A 161 0.38 0.52 7.22
CA ASN A 161 0.46 1.02 5.85
C ASN A 161 1.43 2.21 5.68
N THR A 162 2.36 2.38 6.61
CA THR A 162 3.41 3.41 6.48
C THR A 162 4.46 2.94 5.49
N ALA A 163 4.83 3.81 4.54
CA ALA A 163 5.81 3.52 3.50
C ALA A 163 7.08 4.36 3.70
N TYR A 164 8.22 3.68 3.78
CA TYR A 164 9.54 4.28 3.93
C TYR A 164 10.35 4.11 2.65
N PRO A 165 10.86 5.19 2.03
CA PRO A 165 11.68 5.07 0.83
C PRO A 165 13.03 4.42 1.15
N LEU A 166 13.38 3.39 0.38
CA LEU A 166 14.64 2.67 0.53
C LEU A 166 15.70 3.21 -0.43
N PHE A 167 15.52 2.95 -1.73
CA PHE A 167 16.47 3.33 -2.77
C PHE A 167 15.77 3.78 -4.05
N GLN A 168 16.43 4.64 -4.79
CA GLN A 168 16.10 4.98 -6.16
C GLN A 168 17.31 4.64 -7.05
N GLY A 169 17.12 3.75 -8.03
CA GLY A 169 18.19 3.16 -8.81
C GLY A 169 18.68 1.80 -8.29
N GLU A 170 19.71 1.28 -8.91
CA GLU A 170 20.34 0.01 -8.53
C GLU A 170 21.24 0.16 -7.28
N THR A 171 21.29 -0.86 -6.46
CA THR A 171 22.20 -0.96 -5.32
C THR A 171 22.56 -2.42 -5.05
N ASP A 172 23.61 -2.68 -4.30
CA ASP A 172 23.93 -4.03 -3.83
C ASP A 172 23.06 -4.46 -2.64
N MET A 173 22.92 -5.77 -2.44
CA MET A 173 21.99 -6.31 -1.43
C MET A 173 22.46 -6.10 0.01
N ASN A 174 23.75 -5.90 0.26
CA ASN A 174 24.23 -5.58 1.62
C ASN A 174 23.79 -4.16 1.99
N THR A 175 24.05 -3.19 1.10
CA THR A 175 23.63 -1.80 1.26
C THR A 175 22.10 -1.71 1.35
N PHE A 176 21.39 -2.48 0.52
CA PHE A 176 19.92 -2.57 0.57
C PHE A 176 19.43 -3.08 1.93
N SER A 177 19.99 -4.19 2.43
CA SER A 177 19.60 -4.78 3.71
C SER A 177 19.91 -3.86 4.90
N GLN A 178 21.04 -3.15 4.88
CA GLN A 178 21.35 -2.15 5.90
C GLN A 178 20.33 -1.02 5.93
N ARG A 179 19.98 -0.48 4.76
CA ARG A 179 18.97 0.58 4.66
C ARG A 179 17.60 0.09 5.11
N LEU A 180 17.23 -1.13 4.74
CA LEU A 180 15.98 -1.76 5.19
C LEU A 180 15.94 -1.85 6.72
N GLY A 181 17.02 -2.28 7.38
CA GLY A 181 17.15 -2.28 8.83
C GLY A 181 16.94 -0.88 9.44
N GLN A 182 17.60 0.14 8.88
CA GLN A 182 17.43 1.54 9.32
C GLN A 182 15.96 2.02 9.20
N MET A 183 15.24 1.58 8.17
CA MET A 183 13.83 1.97 7.99
C MET A 183 12.92 1.22 8.95
N ILE A 184 13.24 -0.02 9.33
CA ILE A 184 12.54 -0.74 10.39
C ILE A 184 12.77 -0.05 11.75
N GLU A 185 14.00 0.39 12.03
CA GLU A 185 14.31 1.19 13.24
C GLU A 185 13.50 2.50 13.25
N ALA A 186 13.47 3.22 12.14
CA ALA A 186 12.72 4.46 12.00
C ALA A 186 11.20 4.26 12.21
N ASP A 187 10.64 3.18 11.66
CA ASP A 187 9.24 2.82 11.85
C ASP A 187 8.92 2.52 13.33
N ALA A 188 9.81 1.75 14.00
CA ALA A 188 9.66 1.41 15.41
C ALA A 188 9.77 2.65 16.32
N ASP A 189 10.58 3.62 15.93
CA ASP A 189 10.75 4.89 16.65
C ASP A 189 9.71 5.94 16.22
N HIS A 190 8.73 5.55 15.38
CA HIS A 190 7.66 6.41 14.87
C HIS A 190 8.18 7.67 14.14
N VAL A 191 9.33 7.55 13.49
CA VAL A 191 9.88 8.62 12.66
C VAL A 191 9.06 8.74 11.39
N ALA A 192 8.54 9.93 11.13
CA ALA A 192 7.74 10.16 9.92
C ALA A 192 8.62 10.04 8.65
N PRO A 193 8.15 9.33 7.59
CA PRO A 193 8.95 9.09 6.39
C PRO A 193 9.45 10.36 5.67
N ASP A 194 8.70 11.45 5.74
CA ASP A 194 9.01 12.75 5.16
C ASP A 194 10.10 13.53 5.90
N THR A 195 10.42 13.13 7.14
CA THR A 195 11.52 13.71 7.93
C THR A 195 12.87 13.01 7.69
N LEU A 196 12.85 11.86 7.01
CA LEU A 196 14.05 11.15 6.61
C LEU A 196 14.76 11.94 5.50
N GLY A 197 16.06 12.03 5.57
CA GLY A 197 16.87 12.72 4.55
C GLY A 197 16.63 12.18 3.13
N PRO A 198 17.34 12.70 2.13
CA PRO A 198 17.15 12.32 0.73
C PRO A 198 17.29 10.82 0.51
N VAL A 199 16.48 10.30 -0.41
CA VAL A 199 16.50 8.88 -0.76
C VAL A 199 17.82 8.53 -1.44
N PRO A 200 18.57 7.55 -0.97
CA PRO A 200 19.82 7.14 -1.60
C PRO A 200 19.60 6.76 -3.07
N GLY A 201 20.53 7.14 -3.94
CA GLY A 201 20.46 6.88 -5.38
C GLY A 201 19.52 7.81 -6.15
N SER A 202 18.63 8.57 -5.47
CA SER A 202 17.90 9.65 -6.13
C SER A 202 18.95 10.69 -6.58
N GLY A 203 19.26 10.68 -7.86
CA GLY A 203 20.26 11.60 -8.43
C GLY A 203 19.79 13.06 -8.35
N LEU A 204 19.79 13.62 -7.17
CA LEU A 204 19.95 15.05 -7.00
C LEU A 204 21.38 15.36 -7.42
N VAL A 205 21.58 15.51 -8.73
CA VAL A 205 22.76 16.18 -9.26
C VAL A 205 22.70 17.57 -8.65
N THR A 206 23.44 17.75 -7.58
CA THR A 206 23.74 19.08 -7.09
C THR A 206 24.60 19.71 -8.18
N THR A 207 23.98 20.45 -9.11
CA THR A 207 24.71 21.36 -9.97
C THR A 207 25.37 22.38 -9.06
N GLN A 208 26.69 22.22 -8.88
CA GLN A 208 27.55 23.25 -8.36
C GLN A 208 27.66 24.38 -9.39
#